data_428ffed93cd5cce9c61d4740c1844f31
#
_entry.id   428ffed93cd5cce9c61d4740c1844f31
#
_cell.length_a   1.000
_cell.length_b   1.000
_cell.length_c   1.000
_cell.angle_alpha   90.00
_cell.angle_beta   90.00
_cell.angle_gamma   90.00
#
_symmetry.space_group_name_H-M   'P 1'
#
loop_
_entity.id
_entity.type
_entity.pdbx_description
1 polymer ?
#
loop_
_entity_poly.entity_id
_entity_poly.type
_entity_poly.pdbx_seq_one_letter_code
_entity_poly.pdbx_strand_id
1 'polypeptide(L)'
;MKPLILFAPGAGAPSSHPWMQKWKERLSEIGNVETFDYGYMRQGRKRPDPLPQLVAAHRKALSDTRKRHPTGSTILIGKSMGGRVGCHVSLEEKVDALVCLGYPLCAMGDRRKLRDEILRALTTPILFVQGTRDSLCSLDLLERVRSEMKAPNRLHIVEGGDHSLRVPKRQLQAAGETQDDVDQRILQTIADFVRQLN
;
A
#
# COMPACT_ATOMS: atom_id res chain seq x y z
N MET A 1 3.06 22.44 -2.54
CA MET A 1 1.97 21.84 -3.36
C MET A 1 1.64 20.47 -2.79
N LYS A 2 0.37 20.02 -2.87
CA LYS A 2 0.00 18.66 -2.43
C LYS A 2 0.68 17.63 -3.34
N PRO A 3 1.24 16.52 -2.80
CA PRO A 3 1.84 15.45 -3.60
C PRO A 3 0.79 14.74 -4.47
N LEU A 4 1.24 14.15 -5.57
CA LEU A 4 0.45 13.23 -6.35
C LEU A 4 0.48 11.85 -5.68
N ILE A 5 -0.67 11.29 -5.42
CA ILE A 5 -0.83 9.95 -4.86
C ILE A 5 -1.51 9.05 -5.90
N LEU A 6 -0.79 8.04 -6.38
CA LEU A 6 -1.40 6.98 -7.16
C LEU A 6 -1.75 5.83 -6.22
N PHE A 7 -3.05 5.59 -6.00
CA PHE A 7 -3.55 4.60 -5.05
C PHE A 7 -4.02 3.32 -5.77
N ALA A 8 -3.26 2.25 -5.62
CA ALA A 8 -3.45 0.99 -6.32
C ALA A 8 -4.28 -0.01 -5.53
N PRO A 9 -5.25 -0.73 -6.15
CA PRO A 9 -6.10 -1.71 -5.49
C PRO A 9 -5.36 -3.02 -5.19
N GLY A 10 -5.88 -3.79 -4.23
CA GLY A 10 -5.49 -5.17 -3.96
C GLY A 10 -6.03 -6.16 -5.00
N ALA A 11 -5.65 -7.44 -4.88
CA ALA A 11 -6.05 -8.46 -5.87
C ALA A 11 -7.54 -8.77 -5.91
N GLY A 12 -8.23 -8.64 -4.77
CA GLY A 12 -9.59 -9.16 -4.59
C GLY A 12 -10.72 -8.21 -4.98
N ALA A 13 -10.42 -6.92 -5.22
CA ALA A 13 -11.45 -5.92 -5.47
C ALA A 13 -10.93 -4.72 -6.26
N PRO A 14 -11.75 -4.11 -7.15
CA PRO A 14 -11.38 -2.94 -7.93
C PRO A 14 -11.32 -1.66 -7.05
N SER A 15 -10.87 -0.58 -7.66
CA SER A 15 -10.78 0.74 -7.01
C SER A 15 -12.15 1.28 -6.55
N SER A 16 -13.25 0.83 -7.15
CA SER A 16 -14.63 1.18 -6.75
C SER A 16 -15.11 0.51 -5.46
N HIS A 17 -14.36 -0.46 -4.93
CA HIS A 17 -14.72 -1.15 -3.68
C HIS A 17 -14.84 -0.16 -2.51
N PRO A 18 -15.84 -0.27 -1.59
CA PRO A 18 -16.07 0.70 -0.51
C PRO A 18 -14.84 0.97 0.36
N TRP A 19 -14.02 -0.03 0.66
CA TRP A 19 -12.77 0.14 1.40
C TRP A 19 -11.80 1.06 0.65
N MET A 20 -11.64 0.87 -0.66
CA MET A 20 -10.76 1.70 -1.51
C MET A 20 -11.28 3.14 -1.60
N GLN A 21 -12.60 3.32 -1.75
CA GLN A 21 -13.22 4.65 -1.83
C GLN A 21 -13.07 5.42 -0.51
N LYS A 22 -13.30 4.75 0.63
CA LYS A 22 -13.10 5.36 1.96
C LYS A 22 -11.63 5.78 2.16
N TRP A 23 -10.67 4.97 1.74
CA TRP A 23 -9.26 5.32 1.82
C TRP A 23 -8.86 6.41 0.81
N LYS A 24 -9.43 6.41 -0.39
CA LYS A 24 -9.24 7.50 -1.35
C LYS A 24 -9.66 8.84 -0.77
N GLU A 25 -10.84 8.89 -0.14
CA GLU A 25 -11.36 10.09 0.51
C GLU A 25 -10.38 10.61 1.58
N ARG A 26 -9.96 9.75 2.51
CA ARG A 26 -8.98 10.11 3.54
C ARG A 26 -7.65 10.59 2.97
N LEU A 27 -7.08 9.87 2.04
CA LEU A 27 -5.81 10.24 1.41
C LEU A 27 -5.89 11.58 0.65
N SER A 28 -7.09 11.99 0.21
CA SER A 28 -7.31 13.28 -0.44
C SER A 28 -7.09 14.49 0.48
N GLU A 29 -7.09 14.27 1.79
CA GLU A 29 -6.70 15.29 2.77
C GLU A 29 -5.22 15.68 2.63
N ILE A 30 -4.36 14.71 2.27
CA ILE A 30 -2.90 14.87 2.25
C ILE A 30 -2.30 14.94 0.85
N GLY A 31 -3.04 14.61 -0.20
CA GLY A 31 -2.53 14.61 -1.58
C GLY A 31 -3.62 14.67 -2.65
N ASN A 32 -3.20 14.80 -3.91
CA ASN A 32 -4.08 14.63 -5.07
C ASN A 32 -4.13 13.13 -5.40
N VAL A 33 -5.27 12.48 -5.12
CA VAL A 33 -5.39 11.02 -5.20
C VAL A 33 -6.05 10.57 -6.48
N GLU A 34 -5.32 9.79 -7.26
CA GLU A 34 -5.82 9.07 -8.42
C GLU A 34 -5.84 7.56 -8.15
N THR A 35 -6.85 6.89 -8.65
CA THR A 35 -6.99 5.43 -8.58
C THR A 35 -7.10 4.85 -9.99
N PHE A 36 -6.77 3.58 -10.13
CA PHE A 36 -6.93 2.85 -11.39
C PHE A 36 -7.27 1.39 -11.12
N ASP A 37 -7.71 0.69 -12.16
CA ASP A 37 -7.95 -0.75 -12.13
C ASP A 37 -6.99 -1.47 -13.08
N TYR A 38 -6.47 -2.61 -12.63
CA TYR A 38 -5.68 -3.50 -13.48
C TYR A 38 -6.54 -4.11 -14.60
N GLY A 39 -5.89 -4.58 -15.68
CA GLY A 39 -6.57 -5.10 -16.87
C GLY A 39 -7.60 -6.19 -16.56
N TYR A 40 -7.22 -7.16 -15.72
CA TYR A 40 -8.12 -8.24 -15.33
C TYR A 40 -9.39 -7.77 -14.58
N MET A 41 -9.26 -6.71 -13.75
CA MET A 41 -10.41 -6.14 -13.02
C MET A 41 -11.42 -5.50 -13.99
N ARG A 42 -10.93 -4.71 -14.96
CA ARG A 42 -11.78 -4.09 -16.00
C ARG A 42 -12.49 -5.11 -16.86
N GLN A 43 -11.92 -6.31 -16.97
CA GLN A 43 -12.49 -7.45 -17.71
C GLN A 43 -13.40 -8.34 -16.84
N GLY A 44 -13.63 -7.97 -15.56
CA GLY A 44 -14.44 -8.76 -14.63
C GLY A 44 -13.80 -10.09 -14.21
N ARG A 45 -12.51 -10.29 -14.51
CA ARG A 45 -11.79 -11.52 -14.11
C ARG A 45 -11.38 -11.47 -12.63
N LYS A 46 -11.47 -12.61 -11.95
CA LYS A 46 -11.08 -12.73 -10.52
C LYS A 46 -9.59 -12.99 -10.34
N ARG A 47 -8.95 -13.68 -11.28
CA ARG A 47 -7.53 -14.04 -11.19
C ARG A 47 -6.67 -12.88 -11.69
N PRO A 48 -5.72 -12.39 -10.90
CA PRO A 48 -4.78 -11.37 -11.35
C PRO A 48 -3.96 -11.79 -12.57
N ASP A 49 -3.64 -10.80 -13.39
CA ASP A 49 -2.69 -10.97 -14.47
C ASP A 49 -1.27 -11.33 -13.94
N PRO A 50 -0.40 -11.93 -14.74
CA PRO A 50 1.01 -12.13 -14.38
C PRO A 50 1.69 -10.82 -13.97
N LEU A 51 2.67 -10.91 -13.06
CA LEU A 51 3.35 -9.75 -12.49
C LEU A 51 3.86 -8.74 -13.53
N PRO A 52 4.50 -9.13 -14.66
CA PRO A 52 4.94 -8.16 -15.65
C PRO A 52 3.81 -7.32 -16.24
N GLN A 53 2.63 -7.91 -16.46
CA GLN A 53 1.45 -7.20 -16.96
C GLN A 53 0.88 -6.24 -15.91
N LEU A 54 0.89 -6.63 -14.62
CA LEU A 54 0.48 -5.76 -13.53
C LEU A 54 1.42 -4.55 -13.40
N VAL A 55 2.74 -4.77 -13.50
CA VAL A 55 3.75 -3.70 -13.47
C VAL A 55 3.54 -2.75 -14.64
N ALA A 56 3.38 -3.27 -15.87
CA ALA A 56 3.14 -2.44 -17.06
C ALA A 56 1.86 -1.61 -16.93
N ALA A 57 0.76 -2.19 -16.43
CA ALA A 57 -0.49 -1.46 -16.20
C ALA A 57 -0.34 -0.36 -15.14
N HIS A 58 0.39 -0.62 -14.05
CA HIS A 58 0.64 0.36 -13.00
C HIS A 58 1.55 1.49 -13.49
N ARG A 59 2.61 1.19 -14.25
CA ARG A 59 3.47 2.21 -14.90
C ARG A 59 2.68 3.08 -15.85
N LYS A 60 1.81 2.47 -16.68
CA LYS A 60 0.92 3.23 -17.56
C LYS A 60 0.01 4.18 -16.77
N ALA A 61 -0.63 3.69 -15.71
CA ALA A 61 -1.46 4.53 -14.84
C ALA A 61 -0.65 5.68 -14.24
N LEU A 62 0.58 5.43 -13.77
CA LEU A 62 1.48 6.46 -13.23
C LEU A 62 1.80 7.52 -14.29
N SER A 63 2.18 7.11 -15.49
CA SER A 63 2.49 8.02 -16.60
C SER A 63 1.29 8.88 -16.97
N ASP A 64 0.11 8.26 -17.14
CA ASP A 64 -1.12 8.98 -17.49
C ASP A 64 -1.54 9.97 -16.38
N THR A 65 -1.34 9.60 -15.13
CA THR A 65 -1.67 10.45 -13.97
C THR A 65 -0.71 11.65 -13.89
N ARG A 66 0.58 11.46 -14.09
CA ARG A 66 1.57 12.54 -14.11
C ARG A 66 1.29 13.59 -15.20
N LYS A 67 0.80 13.16 -16.37
CA LYS A 67 0.42 14.07 -17.45
C LYS A 67 -0.75 14.99 -17.06
N ARG A 68 -1.69 14.49 -16.25
CA ARG A 68 -2.83 15.28 -15.78
C ARG A 68 -2.50 16.16 -14.58
N HIS A 69 -1.52 15.74 -13.79
CA HIS A 69 -1.13 16.43 -12.55
C HIS A 69 0.39 16.66 -12.54
N PRO A 70 0.90 17.64 -13.28
CA PRO A 70 2.32 17.98 -13.25
C PRO A 70 2.68 18.58 -11.88
N THR A 71 3.08 17.75 -10.94
CA THR A 71 3.43 18.12 -9.56
C THR A 71 4.88 17.79 -9.25
N GLY A 72 5.40 18.34 -8.14
CA GLY A 72 6.78 18.08 -7.70
C GLY A 72 7.01 16.67 -7.19
N SER A 73 6.15 16.11 -6.34
CA SER A 73 6.36 14.81 -5.70
C SER A 73 5.28 13.79 -6.06
N THR A 74 5.69 12.52 -6.18
CA THR A 74 4.82 11.39 -6.54
C THR A 74 4.97 10.25 -5.55
N ILE A 75 3.86 9.80 -4.99
CA ILE A 75 3.81 8.74 -3.98
C ILE A 75 2.96 7.59 -4.52
N LEU A 76 3.47 6.36 -4.45
CA LEU A 76 2.68 5.18 -4.73
C LEU A 76 2.16 4.60 -3.42
N ILE A 77 0.85 4.57 -3.27
CA ILE A 77 0.17 3.91 -2.15
C ILE A 77 -0.55 2.69 -2.70
N GLY A 78 -0.45 1.55 -2.04
CA GLY A 78 -1.12 0.36 -2.53
C GLY A 78 -1.65 -0.54 -1.44
N LYS A 79 -2.85 -1.07 -1.67
CA LYS A 79 -3.42 -2.15 -0.87
C LYS A 79 -2.84 -3.48 -1.32
N SER A 80 -2.24 -4.25 -0.40
CA SER A 80 -1.83 -5.64 -0.67
C SER A 80 -1.02 -5.78 -1.98
N MET A 81 -1.56 -6.50 -2.97
CA MET A 81 -0.95 -6.64 -4.29
C MET A 81 -0.55 -5.29 -4.91
N GLY A 82 -1.38 -4.27 -4.78
CA GLY A 82 -1.10 -2.94 -5.32
C GLY A 82 0.16 -2.31 -4.73
N GLY A 83 0.39 -2.48 -3.41
CA GLY A 83 1.61 -2.04 -2.75
C GLY A 83 2.84 -2.81 -3.25
N ARG A 84 2.74 -4.14 -3.36
CA ARG A 84 3.82 -4.97 -3.90
C ARG A 84 4.17 -4.63 -5.35
N VAL A 85 3.17 -4.42 -6.20
CA VAL A 85 3.39 -3.99 -7.60
C VAL A 85 4.01 -2.60 -7.64
N GLY A 86 3.58 -1.68 -6.77
CA GLY A 86 4.19 -0.36 -6.63
C GLY A 86 5.69 -0.42 -6.30
N CYS A 87 6.12 -1.38 -5.46
CA CYS A 87 7.54 -1.63 -5.20
C CYS A 87 8.30 -2.02 -6.48
N HIS A 88 7.74 -2.87 -7.34
CA HIS A 88 8.36 -3.18 -8.63
C HIS A 88 8.44 -1.97 -9.55
N VAL A 89 7.38 -1.15 -9.59
CA VAL A 89 7.36 0.08 -10.40
C VAL A 89 8.44 1.05 -9.97
N SER A 90 8.70 1.21 -8.67
CA SER A 90 9.69 2.15 -8.15
C SER A 90 11.15 1.78 -8.45
N LEU A 91 11.42 0.57 -8.93
CA LEU A 91 12.76 0.20 -9.45
C LEU A 91 13.02 0.74 -10.86
N GLU A 92 11.97 1.03 -11.60
CA GLU A 92 12.04 1.47 -13.01
C GLU A 92 11.60 2.94 -13.19
N GLU A 93 10.79 3.44 -12.27
CA GLU A 93 10.20 4.78 -12.31
C GLU A 93 10.60 5.58 -11.07
N LYS A 94 11.09 6.78 -11.25
CA LYS A 94 11.40 7.67 -10.11
C LYS A 94 10.10 8.05 -9.40
N VAL A 95 9.97 7.62 -8.14
CA VAL A 95 8.91 8.04 -7.22
C VAL A 95 9.54 8.43 -5.88
N ASP A 96 8.89 9.32 -5.15
CA ASP A 96 9.49 9.90 -3.95
C ASP A 96 9.27 9.03 -2.70
N ALA A 97 8.17 8.25 -2.68
CA ALA A 97 7.91 7.31 -1.60
C ALA A 97 6.91 6.22 -1.98
N LEU A 98 6.92 5.17 -1.15
CA LEU A 98 6.00 4.05 -1.19
C LEU A 98 5.24 3.94 0.13
N VAL A 99 3.94 3.59 0.08
CA VAL A 99 3.15 3.20 1.25
C VAL A 99 2.42 1.90 0.96
N CYS A 100 2.64 0.89 1.78
CA CYS A 100 2.00 -0.42 1.65
C CYS A 100 0.98 -0.63 2.76
N LEU A 101 -0.30 -0.70 2.41
CA LEU A 101 -1.41 -1.00 3.31
C LEU A 101 -1.65 -2.52 3.31
N GLY A 102 -1.08 -3.22 4.27
CA GLY A 102 -1.09 -4.69 4.35
C GLY A 102 -0.21 -5.32 3.26
N TYR A 103 1.13 -5.28 3.42
CA TYR A 103 2.04 -5.90 2.45
C TYR A 103 1.90 -7.43 2.46
N PRO A 104 1.67 -8.10 1.30
CA PRO A 104 1.51 -9.54 1.25
C PRO A 104 2.89 -10.23 1.17
N LEU A 105 3.62 -10.26 2.29
CA LEU A 105 4.98 -10.79 2.36
C LEU A 105 5.03 -12.30 2.04
N CYS A 106 4.03 -13.05 2.51
CA CYS A 106 3.94 -14.48 2.25
C CYS A 106 2.96 -14.78 1.12
N ALA A 107 3.18 -15.90 0.43
CA ALA A 107 2.15 -16.47 -0.44
C ALA A 107 1.00 -17.01 0.44
N MET A 108 -0.23 -16.93 -0.06
CA MET A 108 -1.38 -17.51 0.64
C MET A 108 -1.14 -19.01 0.87
N GLY A 109 -1.19 -19.44 2.14
CA GLY A 109 -0.97 -20.83 2.54
C GLY A 109 0.49 -21.28 2.62
N ASP A 110 1.47 -20.47 2.24
CA ASP A 110 2.89 -20.84 2.35
C ASP A 110 3.76 -19.70 2.92
N ARG A 111 4.05 -19.79 4.21
CA ARG A 111 4.91 -18.84 4.93
C ARG A 111 6.40 -18.97 4.61
N ARG A 112 6.81 -20.06 3.94
CA ARG A 112 8.22 -20.29 3.59
C ARG A 112 8.59 -19.56 2.29
N LYS A 113 7.62 -19.26 1.44
CA LYS A 113 7.83 -18.55 0.18
C LYS A 113 7.59 -17.06 0.37
N LEU A 114 8.63 -16.35 0.76
CA LEU A 114 8.58 -14.90 0.95
C LEU A 114 8.61 -14.17 -0.39
N ARG A 115 8.01 -12.99 -0.41
CA ARG A 115 8.02 -12.04 -1.55
C ARG A 115 8.85 -10.82 -1.15
N ASP A 116 10.07 -11.06 -0.72
CA ASP A 116 10.99 -10.10 -0.12
C ASP A 116 12.12 -9.65 -1.05
N GLU A 117 12.41 -10.38 -2.12
CA GLU A 117 13.47 -10.03 -3.09
C GLU A 117 13.33 -8.57 -3.56
N ILE A 118 12.10 -8.16 -3.89
CA ILE A 118 11.83 -6.79 -4.33
C ILE A 118 12.13 -5.77 -3.22
N LEU A 119 11.82 -6.07 -1.96
CA LEU A 119 12.04 -5.18 -0.83
C LEU A 119 13.52 -4.95 -0.58
N ARG A 120 14.35 -5.97 -0.75
CA ARG A 120 15.83 -5.88 -0.60
C ARG A 120 16.47 -5.04 -1.70
N ALA A 121 15.84 -4.97 -2.87
CA ALA A 121 16.30 -4.19 -4.02
C ALA A 121 15.90 -2.72 -3.97
N LEU A 122 14.94 -2.34 -3.11
CA LEU A 122 14.44 -0.97 -3.02
C LEU A 122 15.51 0.01 -2.55
N THR A 123 15.44 1.21 -3.11
CA THR A 123 16.14 2.41 -2.63
C THR A 123 15.15 3.53 -2.27
N THR A 124 13.94 3.46 -2.77
CA THR A 124 12.85 4.42 -2.49
C THR A 124 12.37 4.26 -1.05
N PRO A 125 12.23 5.35 -0.28
CA PRO A 125 11.67 5.31 1.07
C PRO A 125 10.29 4.64 1.10
N ILE A 126 10.06 3.78 2.10
CA ILE A 126 8.82 3.01 2.21
C ILE A 126 8.25 3.01 3.63
N LEU A 127 6.92 3.18 3.72
CA LEU A 127 6.14 2.98 4.93
C LEU A 127 5.30 1.70 4.78
N PHE A 128 5.47 0.77 5.72
CA PHE A 128 4.58 -0.36 5.90
C PHE A 128 3.52 -0.02 6.95
N VAL A 129 2.25 -0.25 6.62
CA VAL A 129 1.14 -0.24 7.57
C VAL A 129 0.64 -1.66 7.66
N GLN A 130 0.82 -2.31 8.83
CA GLN A 130 0.65 -3.75 8.94
C GLN A 130 -0.16 -4.13 10.18
N GLY A 131 -1.18 -4.97 9.97
CA GLY A 131 -1.98 -5.51 11.06
C GLY A 131 -1.29 -6.68 11.77
N THR A 132 -1.43 -6.78 13.10
CA THR A 132 -0.86 -7.88 13.89
C THR A 132 -1.53 -9.24 13.63
N ARG A 133 -2.73 -9.24 13.03
CA ARG A 133 -3.49 -10.45 12.67
C ARG A 133 -3.51 -10.71 11.16
N ASP A 134 -2.63 -10.08 10.41
CA ASP A 134 -2.51 -10.31 8.98
C ASP A 134 -1.85 -11.67 8.70
N SER A 135 -2.61 -12.60 8.15
CA SER A 135 -2.13 -13.95 7.83
C SER A 135 -1.13 -14.00 6.66
N LEU A 136 -1.05 -12.92 5.87
CA LEU A 136 -0.12 -12.82 4.73
C LEU A 136 1.20 -12.13 5.10
N CYS A 137 1.33 -11.62 6.33
CA CYS A 137 2.52 -10.94 6.78
C CYS A 137 2.69 -11.06 8.30
N SER A 138 3.52 -11.99 8.74
CA SER A 138 3.97 -12.05 10.13
C SER A 138 4.88 -10.85 10.41
N LEU A 139 4.67 -10.16 11.53
CA LEU A 139 5.50 -9.00 11.91
C LEU A 139 6.96 -9.41 12.11
N ASP A 140 7.24 -10.56 12.70
CA ASP A 140 8.61 -11.05 12.90
C ASP A 140 9.35 -11.25 11.58
N LEU A 141 8.66 -11.81 10.56
CA LEU A 141 9.22 -11.97 9.23
C LEU A 141 9.42 -10.63 8.53
N LEU A 142 8.46 -9.71 8.68
CA LEU A 142 8.58 -8.37 8.10
C LEU A 142 9.74 -7.60 8.73
N GLU A 143 9.90 -7.68 10.05
CA GLU A 143 11.00 -7.01 10.77
C GLU A 143 12.37 -7.52 10.30
N ARG A 144 12.53 -8.84 10.15
CA ARG A 144 13.76 -9.43 9.58
C ARG A 144 14.05 -8.90 8.18
N VAL A 145 13.03 -8.85 7.30
CA VAL A 145 13.21 -8.32 5.95
C VAL A 145 13.56 -6.83 5.99
N ARG A 146 12.88 -6.04 6.83
CA ARG A 146 13.12 -4.61 6.99
C ARG A 146 14.54 -4.29 7.46
N SER A 147 15.10 -5.09 8.39
CA SER A 147 16.46 -4.90 8.87
C SER A 147 17.54 -5.13 7.80
N GLU A 148 17.19 -5.84 6.73
CA GLU A 148 18.08 -6.13 5.61
C GLU A 148 17.84 -5.22 4.37
N MET A 149 16.83 -4.33 4.43
CA MET A 149 16.52 -3.39 3.35
C MET A 149 17.53 -2.26 3.30
N LYS A 150 17.91 -1.85 2.08
CA LYS A 150 18.73 -0.66 1.84
C LYS A 150 17.91 0.64 1.91
N ALA A 151 16.66 0.57 1.50
CA ALA A 151 15.76 1.72 1.51
C ALA A 151 15.46 2.19 2.93
N PRO A 152 15.39 3.51 3.19
CA PRO A 152 14.79 4.03 4.41
C PRO A 152 13.38 3.46 4.56
N ASN A 153 13.11 2.83 5.70
CA ASN A 153 11.82 2.16 5.87
C ASN A 153 11.25 2.39 7.28
N ARG A 154 9.92 2.45 7.36
CA ARG A 154 9.15 2.60 8.59
C ARG A 154 8.06 1.56 8.67
N LEU A 155 7.64 1.25 9.88
CA LEU A 155 6.52 0.35 10.16
C LEU A 155 5.53 1.05 11.11
N HIS A 156 4.27 1.08 10.70
CA HIS A 156 3.13 1.38 11.56
C HIS A 156 2.36 0.09 11.83
N ILE A 157 2.29 -0.31 13.09
CA ILE A 157 1.59 -1.52 13.51
C ILE A 157 0.16 -1.16 13.85
N VAL A 158 -0.80 -1.87 13.26
CA VAL A 158 -2.22 -1.80 13.62
C VAL A 158 -2.54 -2.98 14.51
N GLU A 159 -2.62 -2.71 15.83
CA GLU A 159 -2.89 -3.76 16.82
C GLU A 159 -4.27 -4.38 16.61
N GLY A 160 -4.34 -5.70 16.53
CA GLY A 160 -5.55 -6.44 16.20
C GLY A 160 -6.00 -6.34 14.74
N GLY A 161 -5.31 -5.55 13.91
CA GLY A 161 -5.65 -5.37 12.50
C GLY A 161 -5.46 -6.63 11.65
N ASP A 162 -6.42 -6.93 10.79
CA ASP A 162 -6.32 -7.97 9.77
C ASP A 162 -5.57 -7.47 8.50
N HIS A 163 -5.56 -8.28 7.44
CA HIS A 163 -4.98 -7.90 6.14
C HIS A 163 -5.61 -6.65 5.51
N SER A 164 -6.79 -6.25 5.93
CA SER A 164 -7.47 -5.01 5.52
C SER A 164 -7.39 -3.91 6.57
N LEU A 165 -6.54 -4.08 7.58
CA LEU A 165 -6.32 -3.16 8.69
C LEU A 165 -7.57 -2.97 9.57
N ARG A 166 -8.49 -3.93 9.52
CA ARG A 166 -9.71 -3.92 10.33
C ARG A 166 -9.45 -4.57 11.67
N VAL A 167 -9.83 -3.86 12.72
CA VAL A 167 -9.75 -4.35 14.10
C VAL A 167 -11.10 -4.97 14.51
N PRO A 168 -11.13 -6.09 15.23
CA PRO A 168 -12.38 -6.71 15.69
C PRO A 168 -13.20 -5.75 16.55
N LYS A 169 -14.52 -5.72 16.33
CA LYS A 169 -15.45 -4.85 17.08
C LYS A 169 -15.29 -4.97 18.59
N ARG A 170 -15.14 -6.19 19.11
CA ARG A 170 -14.94 -6.44 20.55
C ARG A 170 -13.68 -5.75 21.09
N GLN A 171 -12.58 -5.77 20.31
CA GLN A 171 -11.33 -5.12 20.71
C GLN A 171 -11.48 -3.59 20.68
N LEU A 172 -12.12 -3.04 19.65
CA LEU A 172 -12.42 -1.61 19.55
C LEU A 172 -13.29 -1.14 20.74
N GLN A 173 -14.35 -1.89 21.04
CA GLN A 173 -15.23 -1.58 22.18
C GLN A 173 -14.48 -1.61 23.52
N ALA A 174 -13.61 -2.60 23.74
CA ALA A 174 -12.80 -2.68 24.95
C ALA A 174 -11.81 -1.51 25.10
N ALA A 175 -11.36 -0.94 23.99
CA ALA A 175 -10.47 0.24 23.96
C ALA A 175 -11.25 1.58 23.96
N GLY A 176 -12.58 1.57 23.87
CA GLY A 176 -13.38 2.78 23.70
C GLY A 176 -13.14 3.48 22.35
N GLU A 177 -12.73 2.73 21.33
CA GLU A 177 -12.35 3.24 20.01
C GLU A 177 -13.30 2.77 18.91
N THR A 178 -13.24 3.45 17.78
CA THR A 178 -13.90 3.07 16.52
C THR A 178 -12.85 2.65 15.46
N GLN A 179 -13.29 2.01 14.39
CA GLN A 179 -12.41 1.77 13.23
C GLN A 179 -11.97 3.08 12.60
N ASP A 180 -12.77 4.12 12.71
CA ASP A 180 -12.45 5.45 12.20
C ASP A 180 -11.25 6.07 12.92
N ASP A 181 -11.20 5.92 14.24
CA ASP A 181 -10.04 6.37 15.05
C ASP A 181 -8.75 5.65 14.65
N VAL A 182 -8.83 4.35 14.41
CA VAL A 182 -7.69 3.55 13.90
C VAL A 182 -7.25 4.05 12.53
N ASP A 183 -8.20 4.21 11.60
CA ASP A 183 -7.93 4.68 10.24
C ASP A 183 -7.33 6.09 10.25
N GLN A 184 -7.77 6.97 11.17
CA GLN A 184 -7.25 8.32 11.31
C GLN A 184 -5.79 8.34 11.81
N ARG A 185 -5.44 7.47 12.76
CA ARG A 185 -4.03 7.30 13.20
C ARG A 185 -3.13 6.83 12.05
N ILE A 186 -3.63 5.91 11.22
CA ILE A 186 -2.92 5.47 10.03
C ILE A 186 -2.72 6.64 9.06
N LEU A 187 -3.77 7.41 8.78
CA LEU A 187 -3.68 8.59 7.90
C LEU A 187 -2.66 9.59 8.42
N GLN A 188 -2.68 9.88 9.73
CA GLN A 188 -1.71 10.78 10.36
C GLN A 188 -0.27 10.26 10.19
N THR A 189 -0.05 8.95 10.37
CA THR A 189 1.27 8.34 10.16
C THR A 189 1.73 8.47 8.70
N ILE A 190 0.83 8.29 7.75
CA ILE A 190 1.14 8.49 6.32
C ILE A 190 1.48 9.96 6.06
N ALA A 191 0.71 10.90 6.60
CA ALA A 191 0.95 12.34 6.45
C ALA A 191 2.31 12.75 7.02
N ASP A 192 2.68 12.23 8.20
CA ASP A 192 3.97 12.49 8.84
C ASP A 192 5.14 11.92 8.03
N PHE A 193 4.97 10.72 7.49
CA PHE A 193 5.95 10.08 6.62
C PHE A 193 6.18 10.92 5.35
N VAL A 194 5.11 11.34 4.69
CA VAL A 194 5.16 12.15 3.46
C VAL A 194 5.80 13.52 3.70
N ARG A 195 5.49 14.17 4.82
CA ARG A 195 6.10 15.48 5.17
C ARG A 195 7.61 15.44 5.38
N GLN A 196 8.14 14.31 5.81
CA GLN A 196 9.57 14.15 6.06
C GLN A 196 10.40 13.85 4.80
N LEU A 197 9.76 13.70 3.64
CA LEU A 197 10.40 13.52 2.34
C LEU A 197 10.82 14.87 1.71
N ASN A 198 10.27 15.98 2.23
CA ASN A 198 10.56 17.34 1.81
C ASN A 198 11.52 17.96 2.83
#